data_65727f4b72c8a175f78c4bf69ba33090
#
_entry.id   65727f4b72c8a175f78c4bf69ba33090
#
_cell.length_a   1.000
_cell.length_b   1.000
_cell.length_c   1.000
_cell.angle_alpha   90.00
_cell.angle_beta   90.00
_cell.angle_gamma   90.00
#
_symmetry.space_group_name_H-M   'P 1'
#
loop_
_entity.id
_entity.type
_entity.pdbx_description
1 polymer ?
#
loop_
_entity_poly.entity_id
_entity_poly.type
_entity_poly.pdbx_seq_one_letter_code
_entity_poly.pdbx_strand_id
1 'polypeptide(L)'
;RLIAKALNCQKNVDPKIQCSSEKFCPTCQEIINSNHIDILEMDAASKTGIDDVRELIENSKYSPSSAKFKIFIIDEVHMLSKQAFNGLLKTLEEPPPSLKFILATTEVRKIPVTILSRCQRFDLKRVGIDQLCNHLRMISKKEQGKISEDAIKLIARTSEGSVRDSISLLDRALISHSINESKQIEEPD
;
A
#
# COMPACT_ATOMS: atom_id res chain seq x y z
N ARG A 1 2.41 0.16 4.42
CA ARG A 1 3.79 -0.35 4.71
C ARG A 1 4.83 0.75 4.86
N LEU A 2 4.85 1.82 4.04
CA LEU A 2 5.85 2.90 4.17
C LEU A 2 5.85 3.54 5.57
N ILE A 3 4.66 3.83 6.11
CA ILE A 3 4.51 4.38 7.47
C ILE A 3 5.01 3.37 8.51
N ALA A 4 4.67 2.08 8.36
CA ALA A 4 5.13 1.03 9.25
C ALA A 4 6.67 0.92 9.27
N LYS A 5 7.31 1.00 8.09
CA LYS A 5 8.78 1.09 7.99
C LYS A 5 9.33 2.33 8.67
N ALA A 6 8.73 3.50 8.45
CA ALA A 6 9.19 4.75 9.07
C ALA A 6 9.12 4.68 10.59
N LEU A 7 8.10 4.04 11.16
CA LEU A 7 7.94 3.91 12.61
C LEU A 7 8.87 2.85 13.24
N ASN A 8 9.15 1.76 12.53
CA ASN A 8 9.87 0.59 13.05
C ASN A 8 11.27 0.42 12.47
N CYS A 9 11.76 1.36 11.64
CA CYS A 9 13.10 1.27 11.08
C CYS A 9 14.17 1.29 12.18
N GLN A 10 15.04 0.29 12.18
CA GLN A 10 16.12 0.18 13.17
C GLN A 10 17.09 1.36 13.13
N LYS A 11 17.28 2.01 11.98
CA LYS A 11 18.07 3.23 11.87
C LYS A 11 17.56 4.36 12.76
N ASN A 12 16.24 4.41 13.03
CA ASN A 12 15.64 5.42 13.89
C ASN A 12 15.93 5.16 15.39
N VAL A 13 16.33 3.93 15.72
CA VAL A 13 16.71 3.52 17.09
C VAL A 13 18.23 3.56 17.26
N ASP A 14 18.98 3.07 16.28
CA ASP A 14 20.44 3.11 16.23
C ASP A 14 20.92 3.73 14.92
N PRO A 15 21.46 4.98 14.96
CA PRO A 15 21.97 5.67 13.78
C PRO A 15 23.12 4.98 13.06
N LYS A 16 23.81 4.03 13.71
CA LYS A 16 24.89 3.23 13.09
C LYS A 16 24.34 2.22 12.08
N ILE A 17 23.06 1.85 12.19
CA ILE A 17 22.42 0.91 11.26
C ILE A 17 22.12 1.63 9.94
N GLN A 18 22.70 1.13 8.86
CA GLN A 18 22.39 1.63 7.52
C GLN A 18 21.04 1.11 7.04
N CYS A 19 20.16 2.03 6.64
CA CYS A 19 18.91 1.70 5.98
C CYS A 19 18.65 2.73 4.89
N SER A 20 18.64 2.28 3.63
CA SER A 20 18.40 3.12 2.44
C SER A 20 17.49 2.39 1.47
N SER A 21 17.14 3.05 0.35
CA SER A 21 16.39 2.41 -0.75
C SER A 21 17.12 1.25 -1.41
N GLU A 22 18.44 1.22 -1.32
CA GLU A 22 19.29 0.17 -1.92
C GLU A 22 19.60 -0.97 -0.94
N LYS A 23 19.65 -0.66 0.38
CA LYS A 23 19.97 -1.65 1.42
C LYS A 23 19.09 -1.42 2.64
N PHE A 24 18.02 -2.18 2.76
CA PHE A 24 17.12 -2.12 3.92
C PHE A 24 17.70 -2.86 5.12
N CYS A 25 17.43 -2.35 6.33
CA CYS A 25 17.67 -3.10 7.56
C CYS A 25 16.73 -4.32 7.65
N PRO A 26 17.06 -5.36 8.45
CA PRO A 26 16.25 -6.58 8.54
C PRO A 26 14.76 -6.31 8.76
N THR A 27 14.40 -5.49 9.75
CA THR A 27 13.00 -5.12 10.04
C THR A 27 12.31 -4.49 8.82
N CYS A 28 12.96 -3.56 8.11
CA CYS A 28 12.37 -2.95 6.91
C CYS A 28 12.21 -3.96 5.78
N GLN A 29 13.12 -4.91 5.64
CA GLN A 29 13.04 -5.99 4.65
C GLN A 29 11.87 -6.94 4.95
N GLU A 30 11.71 -7.35 6.19
CA GLU A 30 10.58 -8.18 6.63
C GLU A 30 9.23 -7.49 6.42
N ILE A 31 9.14 -6.17 6.72
CA ILE A 31 7.92 -5.38 6.47
C ILE A 31 7.60 -5.30 4.98
N ILE A 32 8.60 -5.14 4.10
CA ILE A 32 8.40 -5.13 2.65
C ILE A 32 7.83 -6.46 2.17
N ASN A 33 8.37 -7.56 2.70
CA ASN A 33 7.98 -8.92 2.33
C ASN A 33 6.70 -9.40 3.04
N SER A 34 6.04 -8.55 3.86
CA SER A 34 4.84 -8.90 4.66
C SER A 34 5.04 -10.07 5.64
N ASN A 35 6.26 -10.24 6.15
CA ASN A 35 6.65 -11.36 7.03
C ASN A 35 6.97 -10.91 8.46
N HIS A 36 6.81 -9.62 8.80
CA HIS A 36 7.15 -9.12 10.12
C HIS A 36 6.06 -9.46 11.13
N ILE A 37 6.42 -10.14 12.22
CA ILE A 37 5.49 -10.64 13.25
C ILE A 37 4.68 -9.53 13.95
N ASP A 38 5.26 -8.33 14.10
CA ASP A 38 4.60 -7.20 14.76
C ASP A 38 3.83 -6.29 13.79
N ILE A 39 3.80 -6.61 12.48
CA ILE A 39 3.07 -5.86 11.46
C ILE A 39 2.03 -6.77 10.82
N LEU A 40 0.79 -6.63 11.23
CA LEU A 40 -0.31 -7.42 10.69
C LEU A 40 -1.08 -6.60 9.66
N GLU A 41 -1.20 -7.16 8.45
CA GLU A 41 -1.97 -6.58 7.36
C GLU A 41 -3.23 -7.41 7.12
N MET A 42 -4.36 -6.74 7.08
CA MET A 42 -5.66 -7.35 6.81
C MET A 42 -6.36 -6.53 5.72
N ASP A 43 -6.90 -7.22 4.73
CA ASP A 43 -7.82 -6.66 3.75
C ASP A 43 -9.26 -6.92 4.20
N ALA A 44 -9.97 -5.86 4.56
CA ALA A 44 -11.35 -5.96 5.00
C ALA A 44 -12.32 -6.33 3.87
N ALA A 45 -11.92 -6.28 2.60
CA ALA A 45 -12.74 -6.80 1.50
C ALA A 45 -12.82 -8.33 1.50
N SER A 46 -11.77 -9.01 1.97
CA SER A 46 -11.71 -10.47 2.09
C SER A 46 -12.05 -10.99 3.49
N LYS A 47 -11.85 -10.17 4.53
CA LYS A 47 -12.05 -10.48 5.95
C LYS A 47 -12.96 -9.45 6.62
N THR A 48 -14.26 -9.60 6.44
CA THR A 48 -15.28 -8.63 6.90
C THR A 48 -15.84 -8.94 8.30
N GLY A 49 -15.54 -10.12 8.81
CA GLY A 49 -16.16 -10.69 10.01
C GLY A 49 -15.67 -10.12 11.32
N ILE A 50 -16.52 -10.27 12.35
CA ILE A 50 -16.15 -9.91 13.73
C ILE A 50 -15.01 -10.79 14.27
N ASP A 51 -14.95 -12.06 13.84
CA ASP A 51 -13.97 -13.00 14.37
C ASP A 51 -12.55 -12.67 13.89
N ASP A 52 -12.37 -12.19 12.64
CA ASP A 52 -11.10 -11.68 12.13
C ASP A 52 -10.59 -10.48 12.96
N VAL A 53 -11.52 -9.57 13.31
CA VAL A 53 -11.22 -8.39 14.13
C VAL A 53 -10.94 -8.78 15.58
N ARG A 54 -11.64 -9.78 16.13
CA ARG A 54 -11.34 -10.32 17.48
C ARG A 54 -9.93 -10.88 17.56
N GLU A 55 -9.47 -11.60 16.55
CA GLU A 55 -8.10 -12.10 16.48
C GLU A 55 -7.08 -10.95 16.52
N LEU A 56 -7.32 -9.86 15.77
CA LEU A 56 -6.49 -8.66 15.84
C LEU A 56 -6.48 -8.03 17.24
N ILE A 57 -7.65 -7.93 17.88
CA ILE A 57 -7.78 -7.37 19.23
C ILE A 57 -7.06 -8.24 20.26
N GLU A 58 -7.19 -9.56 20.19
CA GLU A 58 -6.42 -10.46 21.07
C GLU A 58 -4.91 -10.28 20.85
N ASN A 59 -4.47 -10.23 19.61
CA ASN A 59 -3.07 -9.95 19.29
C ASN A 59 -2.59 -8.57 19.80
N SER A 60 -3.48 -7.59 19.92
CA SER A 60 -3.14 -6.25 20.41
C SER A 60 -2.72 -6.19 21.88
N LYS A 61 -3.14 -7.17 22.67
CA LYS A 61 -2.84 -7.26 24.11
C LYS A 61 -1.37 -7.58 24.40
N TYR A 62 -0.69 -8.17 23.42
CA TYR A 62 0.71 -8.54 23.57
C TYR A 62 1.62 -7.42 23.09
N SER A 63 2.69 -7.16 23.85
CA SER A 63 3.74 -6.23 23.44
C SER A 63 4.41 -6.66 22.14
N PRO A 64 5.00 -5.72 21.36
CA PRO A 64 5.81 -6.07 20.20
C PRO A 64 6.95 -7.02 20.59
N SER A 65 7.25 -7.98 19.72
CA SER A 65 8.30 -8.97 19.97
C SER A 65 9.68 -8.48 19.54
N SER A 66 9.77 -7.78 18.43
CA SER A 66 11.05 -7.34 17.83
C SER A 66 11.04 -5.89 17.34
N ALA A 67 9.87 -5.31 17.10
CA ALA A 67 9.72 -3.94 16.63
C ALA A 67 9.48 -2.95 17.80
N LYS A 68 9.60 -1.65 17.51
CA LYS A 68 9.25 -0.59 18.47
C LYS A 68 7.74 -0.50 18.67
N PHE A 69 6.98 -0.66 17.59
CA PHE A 69 5.53 -0.59 17.57
C PHE A 69 4.93 -1.82 16.92
N LYS A 70 3.87 -2.35 17.51
CA LYS A 70 2.96 -3.28 16.86
C LYS A 70 2.01 -2.48 15.98
N ILE A 71 1.90 -2.83 14.71
CA ILE A 71 1.12 -2.05 13.75
C ILE A 71 0.11 -2.95 13.05
N PHE A 72 -1.16 -2.56 13.10
CA PHE A 72 -2.23 -3.20 12.36
C PHE A 72 -2.62 -2.31 11.18
N ILE A 73 -2.48 -2.84 9.98
CA ILE A 73 -2.87 -2.19 8.73
C ILE A 73 -4.15 -2.87 8.25
N ILE A 74 -5.24 -2.11 8.21
CA ILE A 74 -6.53 -2.59 7.70
C ILE A 74 -6.84 -1.82 6.43
N ASP A 75 -6.77 -2.53 5.31
CA ASP A 75 -7.12 -1.97 4.00
C ASP A 75 -8.62 -2.12 3.74
N GLU A 76 -9.19 -1.18 2.98
CA GLU A 76 -10.62 -1.07 2.67
C GLU A 76 -11.51 -1.21 3.91
N VAL A 77 -11.11 -0.56 5.00
CA VAL A 77 -11.75 -0.71 6.33
C VAL A 77 -13.25 -0.45 6.32
N HIS A 78 -13.78 0.30 5.35
CA HIS A 78 -15.23 0.52 5.18
C HIS A 78 -16.02 -0.75 4.85
N MET A 79 -15.35 -1.85 4.49
CA MET A 79 -15.97 -3.16 4.23
C MET A 79 -16.24 -3.96 5.51
N LEU A 80 -15.71 -3.53 6.65
CA LEU A 80 -15.96 -4.18 7.93
C LEU A 80 -17.45 -4.09 8.31
N SER A 81 -17.95 -5.16 8.93
CA SER A 81 -19.30 -5.18 9.51
C SER A 81 -19.43 -4.18 10.68
N LYS A 82 -20.67 -3.74 10.98
CA LYS A 82 -20.93 -2.88 12.15
C LYS A 82 -20.43 -3.50 13.45
N GLN A 83 -20.55 -4.82 13.58
CA GLN A 83 -20.08 -5.56 14.76
C GLN A 83 -18.55 -5.53 14.86
N ALA A 84 -17.85 -5.66 13.74
CA ALA A 84 -16.39 -5.56 13.67
C ALA A 84 -15.90 -4.16 14.06
N PHE A 85 -16.55 -3.09 13.56
CA PHE A 85 -16.26 -1.73 13.99
C PHE A 85 -16.46 -1.54 15.49
N ASN A 86 -17.55 -2.03 16.05
CA ASN A 86 -17.82 -1.95 17.49
C ASN A 86 -16.77 -2.70 18.31
N GLY A 87 -16.27 -3.83 17.81
CA GLY A 87 -15.16 -4.55 18.43
C GLY A 87 -13.88 -3.73 18.53
N LEU A 88 -13.58 -2.92 17.52
CA LEU A 88 -12.37 -2.06 17.49
C LEU A 88 -12.47 -0.85 18.43
N LEU A 89 -13.68 -0.37 18.75
CA LEU A 89 -13.87 0.89 19.48
C LEU A 89 -13.11 0.93 20.80
N LYS A 90 -13.21 -0.12 21.63
CA LYS A 90 -12.53 -0.16 22.93
C LYS A 90 -11.01 -0.02 22.80
N THR A 91 -10.43 -0.72 21.83
CA THR A 91 -8.97 -0.67 21.59
C THR A 91 -8.54 0.67 20.97
N LEU A 92 -9.41 1.33 20.21
CA LEU A 92 -9.14 2.68 19.67
C LEU A 92 -9.32 3.78 20.72
N GLU A 93 -10.16 3.56 21.75
CA GLU A 93 -10.33 4.49 22.86
C GLU A 93 -9.14 4.47 23.82
N GLU A 94 -8.67 3.28 24.13
CA GLU A 94 -7.57 3.05 25.08
C GLU A 94 -6.51 2.13 24.45
N PRO A 95 -5.80 2.61 23.40
CA PRO A 95 -4.80 1.79 22.73
C PRO A 95 -3.57 1.57 23.62
N PRO A 96 -3.00 0.35 23.66
CA PRO A 96 -1.69 0.13 24.26
C PRO A 96 -0.65 1.10 23.66
N PRO A 97 0.30 1.62 24.46
CA PRO A 97 1.25 2.65 23.98
C PRO A 97 2.07 2.24 22.75
N SER A 98 2.36 0.95 22.64
CA SER A 98 3.13 0.36 21.56
C SER A 98 2.29 -0.03 20.34
N LEU A 99 0.94 0.09 20.40
CA LEU A 99 0.05 -0.27 19.31
C LEU A 99 -0.26 0.93 18.41
N LYS A 100 -0.25 0.72 17.10
CA LYS A 100 -0.69 1.69 16.09
C LYS A 100 -1.64 1.04 15.10
N PHE A 101 -2.75 1.71 14.80
CA PHE A 101 -3.67 1.34 13.71
C PHE A 101 -3.41 2.23 12.49
N ILE A 102 -3.41 1.63 11.32
CA ILE A 102 -3.40 2.31 10.02
C ILE A 102 -4.62 1.80 9.26
N LEU A 103 -5.65 2.64 9.19
CA LEU A 103 -6.91 2.33 8.53
C LEU A 103 -6.91 3.00 7.16
N ALA A 104 -6.98 2.23 6.09
CA ALA A 104 -7.06 2.74 4.73
C ALA A 104 -8.48 2.54 4.18
N THR A 105 -8.98 3.52 3.44
CA THR A 105 -10.30 3.46 2.81
C THR A 105 -10.38 4.35 1.59
N THR A 106 -11.15 3.92 0.61
CA THR A 106 -11.59 4.73 -0.52
C THR A 106 -12.91 5.46 -0.23
N GLU A 107 -13.67 5.03 0.81
CA GLU A 107 -15.00 5.55 1.13
C GLU A 107 -15.13 6.00 2.59
N VAL A 108 -14.59 7.17 2.92
CA VAL A 108 -14.64 7.73 4.28
C VAL A 108 -16.07 7.86 4.83
N ARG A 109 -17.04 8.14 3.96
CA ARG A 109 -18.45 8.34 4.36
C ARG A 109 -19.10 7.07 4.95
N LYS A 110 -18.58 5.89 4.64
CA LYS A 110 -19.07 4.61 5.18
C LYS A 110 -18.48 4.28 6.55
N ILE A 111 -17.46 5.01 7.00
CA ILE A 111 -16.84 4.77 8.30
C ILE A 111 -17.67 5.44 9.40
N PRO A 112 -18.01 4.73 10.50
CA PRO A 112 -18.72 5.31 11.63
C PRO A 112 -17.99 6.53 12.21
N VAL A 113 -18.73 7.59 12.55
CA VAL A 113 -18.17 8.82 13.14
C VAL A 113 -17.44 8.52 14.45
N THR A 114 -17.87 7.49 15.19
CA THR A 114 -17.21 7.01 16.41
C THR A 114 -15.80 6.52 16.19
N ILE A 115 -15.49 5.95 15.03
CA ILE A 115 -14.14 5.57 14.62
C ILE A 115 -13.35 6.79 14.15
N LEU A 116 -13.95 7.61 13.27
CA LEU A 116 -13.29 8.79 12.70
C LEU A 116 -12.85 9.78 13.78
N SER A 117 -13.64 9.97 14.83
CA SER A 117 -13.31 10.89 15.94
C SER A 117 -12.10 10.46 16.78
N ARG A 118 -11.68 9.19 16.66
CA ARG A 118 -10.52 8.61 17.37
C ARG A 118 -9.31 8.43 16.48
N CYS A 119 -9.42 8.80 15.20
CA CYS A 119 -8.36 8.64 14.22
C CYS A 119 -7.89 10.00 13.71
N GLN A 120 -6.59 10.14 13.51
CA GLN A 120 -6.06 11.24 12.72
C GLN A 120 -6.27 10.92 11.24
N ARG A 121 -6.92 11.82 10.51
CA ARG A 121 -7.21 11.66 9.10
C ARG A 121 -6.12 12.28 8.23
N PHE A 122 -5.74 11.56 7.18
CA PHE A 122 -4.82 12.00 6.13
C PHE A 122 -5.48 11.76 4.77
N ASP A 123 -5.82 12.82 4.06
CA ASP A 123 -6.39 12.72 2.72
C ASP A 123 -5.27 12.64 1.68
N LEU A 124 -5.22 11.52 0.95
CA LEU A 124 -4.28 11.31 -0.14
C LEU A 124 -4.88 11.83 -1.45
N LYS A 125 -4.10 12.66 -2.17
CA LYS A 125 -4.50 13.19 -3.47
C LYS A 125 -4.14 12.23 -4.58
N ARG A 126 -4.87 12.30 -5.68
CA ARG A 126 -4.49 11.65 -6.93
C ARG A 126 -3.17 12.23 -7.46
N VAL A 127 -2.40 11.39 -8.16
CA VAL A 127 -1.10 11.78 -8.71
C VAL A 127 -1.30 12.69 -9.92
N GLY A 128 -0.53 13.76 -10.02
CA GLY A 128 -0.57 14.69 -11.14
C GLY A 128 -0.07 14.05 -12.44
N ILE A 129 -0.55 14.55 -13.59
CA ILE A 129 -0.23 14.01 -14.91
C ILE A 129 1.28 13.99 -15.16
N ASP A 130 2.00 15.08 -14.83
CA ASP A 130 3.45 15.15 -15.05
C ASP A 130 4.22 14.11 -14.22
N GLN A 131 3.78 13.89 -12.98
CA GLN A 131 4.37 12.88 -12.10
C GLN A 131 4.10 11.46 -12.63
N LEU A 132 2.89 11.20 -13.15
CA LEU A 132 2.57 9.94 -13.80
C LEU A 132 3.41 9.74 -15.07
N CYS A 133 3.55 10.74 -15.94
CA CYS A 133 4.40 10.66 -17.13
C CYS A 133 5.84 10.30 -16.75
N ASN A 134 6.40 10.97 -15.74
CA ASN A 134 7.76 10.69 -15.28
C ASN A 134 7.91 9.25 -14.74
N HIS A 135 6.89 8.80 -14.01
CA HIS A 135 6.85 7.43 -13.47
C HIS A 135 6.77 6.39 -14.58
N LEU A 136 5.92 6.60 -15.58
CA LEU A 136 5.76 5.71 -16.73
C LEU A 136 7.03 5.64 -17.58
N ARG A 137 7.72 6.78 -17.82
CA ARG A 137 9.03 6.80 -18.50
C ARG A 137 10.07 5.97 -17.76
N MET A 138 10.12 6.10 -16.43
CA MET A 138 11.05 5.34 -15.61
C MET A 138 10.79 3.83 -15.70
N ILE A 139 9.51 3.42 -15.66
CA ILE A 139 9.14 2.00 -15.79
C ILE A 139 9.44 1.49 -17.18
N SER A 140 8.99 2.17 -18.25
CA SER A 140 9.24 1.78 -19.63
C SER A 140 10.74 1.60 -19.91
N LYS A 141 11.59 2.50 -19.38
CA LYS A 141 13.06 2.37 -19.49
C LYS A 141 13.61 1.13 -18.76
N LYS A 142 13.07 0.79 -17.59
CA LYS A 142 13.48 -0.42 -16.83
C LYS A 142 13.08 -1.71 -17.54
N GLU A 143 11.89 -1.72 -18.13
CA GLU A 143 11.36 -2.85 -18.91
C GLU A 143 11.93 -2.89 -20.35
N GLN A 144 12.85 -1.96 -20.70
CA GLN A 144 13.41 -1.83 -22.05
C GLN A 144 12.36 -1.70 -23.16
N GLY A 145 11.17 -1.22 -22.79
CA GLY A 145 10.04 -1.08 -23.68
C GLY A 145 10.12 0.19 -24.52
N LYS A 146 9.74 0.11 -25.80
CA LYS A 146 9.65 1.27 -26.71
C LYS A 146 8.23 1.81 -26.66
N ILE A 147 8.05 3.04 -26.22
CA ILE A 147 6.76 3.74 -26.20
C ILE A 147 6.98 5.22 -26.56
N SER A 148 6.06 5.79 -27.34
CA SER A 148 6.11 7.20 -27.71
C SER A 148 5.70 8.12 -26.56
N GLU A 149 6.21 9.36 -26.55
CA GLU A 149 5.84 10.37 -25.57
C GLU A 149 4.34 10.71 -25.60
N ASP A 150 3.72 10.66 -26.75
CA ASP A 150 2.28 10.92 -26.89
C ASP A 150 1.44 9.79 -26.29
N ALA A 151 1.89 8.54 -26.44
CA ALA A 151 1.25 7.40 -25.78
C ALA A 151 1.39 7.47 -24.24
N ILE A 152 2.55 7.86 -23.74
CA ILE A 152 2.76 8.09 -22.29
C ILE A 152 1.81 9.15 -21.75
N LYS A 153 1.66 10.29 -22.45
CA LYS A 153 0.75 11.35 -22.06
C LYS A 153 -0.72 10.90 -22.12
N LEU A 154 -1.09 10.12 -23.13
CA LEU A 154 -2.44 9.57 -23.26
C LEU A 154 -2.75 8.63 -22.11
N ILE A 155 -1.87 7.68 -21.79
CA ILE A 155 -2.00 6.76 -20.65
C ILE A 155 -2.15 7.55 -19.36
N ALA A 156 -1.29 8.54 -19.10
CA ALA A 156 -1.33 9.35 -17.90
C ALA A 156 -2.66 10.11 -17.73
N ARG A 157 -3.23 10.64 -18.83
CA ARG A 157 -4.53 11.32 -18.81
C ARG A 157 -5.68 10.33 -18.55
N THR A 158 -5.70 9.21 -19.27
CA THR A 158 -6.75 8.19 -19.15
C THR A 158 -6.79 7.54 -17.77
N SER A 159 -5.64 7.48 -17.08
CA SER A 159 -5.52 6.90 -15.74
C SER A 159 -6.06 7.80 -14.62
N GLU A 160 -6.44 9.04 -14.90
CA GLU A 160 -7.05 9.99 -13.95
C GLU A 160 -6.33 10.06 -12.58
N GLY A 161 -5.02 9.99 -12.57
CA GLY A 161 -4.20 10.05 -11.36
C GLY A 161 -4.04 8.71 -10.61
N SER A 162 -4.51 7.59 -11.18
CA SER A 162 -4.32 6.24 -10.67
C SER A 162 -3.00 5.64 -11.18
N VAL A 163 -2.05 5.38 -10.28
CA VAL A 163 -0.79 4.72 -10.63
C VAL A 163 -1.02 3.28 -11.07
N ARG A 164 -1.94 2.55 -10.40
CA ARG A 164 -2.27 1.16 -10.75
C ARG A 164 -2.77 1.06 -12.20
N ASP A 165 -3.74 1.90 -12.56
CA ASP A 165 -4.33 1.86 -13.89
C ASP A 165 -3.33 2.30 -14.96
N SER A 166 -2.49 3.30 -14.65
CA SER A 166 -1.46 3.77 -15.57
C SER A 166 -0.41 2.69 -15.87
N ILE A 167 0.00 1.91 -14.88
CA ILE A 167 0.93 0.78 -15.08
C ILE A 167 0.26 -0.33 -15.89
N SER A 168 -0.99 -0.66 -15.59
CA SER A 168 -1.73 -1.70 -16.34
C SER A 168 -1.94 -1.32 -17.82
N LEU A 169 -2.19 -0.04 -18.10
CA LEU A 169 -2.28 0.46 -19.48
C LEU A 169 -0.93 0.46 -20.18
N LEU A 170 0.15 0.84 -19.47
CA LEU A 170 1.51 0.78 -20.01
C LEU A 170 1.89 -0.64 -20.38
N ASP A 171 1.65 -1.61 -19.50
CA ASP A 171 1.96 -3.02 -19.72
C ASP A 171 1.27 -3.55 -20.98
N ARG A 172 -0.04 -3.28 -21.13
CA ARG A 172 -0.79 -3.63 -22.35
C ARG A 172 -0.22 -2.98 -23.61
N ALA A 173 0.19 -1.72 -23.53
CA ALA A 173 0.77 -1.01 -24.68
C ALA A 173 2.12 -1.62 -25.09
N LEU A 174 2.97 -1.96 -24.13
CA LEU A 174 4.28 -2.59 -24.39
C LEU A 174 4.12 -3.99 -24.99
N ILE A 175 3.21 -4.82 -24.49
CA ILE A 175 2.91 -6.15 -25.02
C ILE A 175 2.38 -6.04 -26.45
N SER A 176 1.44 -5.14 -26.70
CA SER A 176 0.88 -4.96 -28.07
C SER A 176 1.93 -4.52 -29.08
N HIS A 177 2.90 -3.69 -28.66
CA HIS A 177 3.99 -3.25 -29.52
C HIS A 177 4.95 -4.40 -29.84
N SER A 178 5.32 -5.22 -28.85
CA SER A 178 6.20 -6.37 -29.06
C SER A 178 5.60 -7.44 -29.99
N ILE A 179 4.29 -7.68 -29.89
CA ILE A 179 3.56 -8.62 -30.76
C ILE A 179 3.54 -8.09 -32.22
N ASN A 180 3.38 -6.79 -32.42
CA ASN A 180 3.36 -6.21 -33.75
C ASN A 180 4.75 -6.17 -34.40
N GLU A 181 5.82 -5.91 -33.64
CA GLU A 181 7.19 -6.03 -34.13
C GLU A 181 7.52 -7.48 -34.57
N SER A 182 7.09 -8.49 -33.82
CA SER A 182 7.29 -9.90 -34.17
C SER A 182 6.48 -10.33 -35.41
N LYS A 183 5.31 -9.75 -35.66
CA LYS A 183 4.52 -10.03 -36.88
C LYS A 183 5.12 -9.40 -38.15
N GLN A 184 5.87 -8.31 -38.05
CA GLN A 184 6.56 -7.71 -39.21
C GLN A 184 7.79 -8.51 -39.67
N ILE A 185 8.31 -9.42 -38.87
CA ILE A 185 9.47 -10.26 -39.21
C ILE A 185 9.03 -11.57 -39.93
N GLU A 186 7.75 -11.91 -39.95
CA GLU A 186 7.21 -13.15 -40.52
C GLU A 186 6.49 -12.98 -41.88
N GLU A 187 6.64 -11.88 -42.60
CA GLU A 187 6.24 -11.81 -44.01
C GLU A 187 7.42 -12.34 -44.88
N PRO A 188 7.34 -13.56 -45.39
CA PRO A 188 8.29 -14.02 -46.41
C PRO A 188 7.96 -13.36 -47.75
N ASP A 189 8.98 -12.95 -48.46
CA ASP A 189 8.96 -12.57 -49.89
C ASP A 189 8.32 -13.66 -50.78
#